data_fa620cc7e3ae4e86af44c938b34b06c3
#
_entry.id   fa620cc7e3ae4e86af44c938b34b06c3
#
_cell.length_a   1.000
_cell.length_b   1.000
_cell.length_c   1.000
_cell.angle_alpha   90.00
_cell.angle_beta   90.00
_cell.angle_gamma   90.00
#
_symmetry.space_group_name_H-M   'P 1'
#
loop_
_entity.id
_entity.type
_entity.pdbx_description
1 polymer ?
#
loop_
_entity_poly.entity_id
_entity_poly.type
_entity_poly.pdbx_seq_one_letter_code
_entity_poly.pdbx_strand_id
1 'polypeptide(L)'
;VADYSLTLDDSEIARYRLMADIAERRERELWETAGVAPGARIADVGCGPGALSVRLADIVGPDGAVWAVDRDPDAVAVASALAERSNVVVHTGVGSADATGLAEGTFDVVMLRHVLAHNGGREQAIVDHLAELARPGGGVVYLVDVDATGFRLRGAPAAYDEMDERYRELHRRRGNDLAVGTRLDELLTAAGLGVIAYEGHINVMTPPPGMRGPAWAARDALLSEGLVTADDITRWDDAFTDVGQDLTGLRFFGNTYVAVGRRA
;
A
#
# COMPACT_ATOMS: atom_id res chain seq x y z
N VAL A 1 -18.26 0.60 -9.93
CA VAL A 1 -16.89 0.14 -9.67
C VAL A 1 -16.08 1.40 -9.49
N ALA A 2 -15.62 1.70 -8.26
CA ALA A 2 -14.70 2.82 -8.05
C ALA A 2 -13.39 2.47 -8.77
N ASP A 3 -13.07 3.28 -9.77
CA ASP A 3 -11.88 3.10 -10.58
C ASP A 3 -10.63 3.34 -9.72
N TYR A 4 -9.61 2.49 -9.87
CA TYR A 4 -8.36 2.66 -9.14
C TYR A 4 -7.74 3.99 -9.57
N SER A 5 -7.32 4.80 -8.60
CA SER A 5 -6.94 6.18 -8.89
C SER A 5 -5.47 6.36 -9.30
N LEU A 6 -4.63 5.33 -9.16
CA LEU A 6 -3.20 5.47 -9.40
C LEU A 6 -2.78 4.80 -10.71
N THR A 7 -2.12 5.55 -11.58
CA THR A 7 -1.54 5.04 -12.83
C THR A 7 -0.21 4.34 -12.54
N LEU A 8 -0.06 3.09 -12.98
CA LEU A 8 1.15 2.29 -12.81
C LEU A 8 2.17 2.62 -13.90
N ASP A 9 3.01 3.63 -13.66
CA ASP A 9 4.15 3.99 -14.50
C ASP A 9 5.50 3.64 -13.83
N ASP A 10 6.62 3.87 -14.51
CA ASP A 10 7.96 3.54 -13.99
C ASP A 10 8.27 4.25 -12.66
N SER A 11 7.79 5.47 -12.46
CA SER A 11 7.94 6.25 -11.23
C SER A 11 7.18 5.58 -10.08
N GLU A 12 5.95 5.12 -10.35
CA GLU A 12 5.13 4.42 -9.38
C GLU A 12 5.73 3.05 -9.02
N ILE A 13 6.21 2.29 -9.99
CA ILE A 13 6.93 1.02 -9.74
C ILE A 13 8.17 1.25 -8.87
N ALA A 14 8.94 2.30 -9.13
CA ALA A 14 10.10 2.67 -8.32
C ALA A 14 9.70 3.04 -6.89
N ARG A 15 8.57 3.73 -6.72
CA ARG A 15 7.99 4.07 -5.41
C ARG A 15 7.61 2.81 -4.63
N TYR A 16 6.96 1.82 -5.25
CA TYR A 16 6.62 0.55 -4.60
C TYR A 16 7.86 -0.20 -4.13
N ARG A 17 8.92 -0.24 -4.93
CA ARG A 17 10.20 -0.86 -4.53
C ARG A 17 10.81 -0.19 -3.31
N LEU A 18 10.85 1.15 -3.30
CA LEU A 18 11.35 1.91 -2.15
C LEU A 18 10.50 1.64 -0.89
N MET A 19 9.17 1.60 -1.04
CA MET A 19 8.28 1.30 0.09
C MET A 19 8.50 -0.10 0.64
N ALA A 20 8.71 -1.11 -0.22
CA ALA A 20 9.04 -2.47 0.20
C ALA A 20 10.38 -2.53 0.95
N ASP A 21 11.42 -1.81 0.47
CA ASP A 21 12.72 -1.72 1.13
C ASP A 21 12.64 -1.03 2.51
N ILE A 22 11.80 0.01 2.63
CA ILE A 22 11.57 0.69 3.90
C ILE A 22 10.82 -0.23 4.87
N ALA A 23 9.78 -0.92 4.40
CA ALA A 23 9.01 -1.87 5.18
C ALA A 23 9.90 -2.98 5.75
N GLU A 24 10.68 -3.65 4.90
CA GLU A 24 11.60 -4.71 5.33
C GLU A 24 12.57 -4.26 6.43
N ARG A 25 13.14 -3.05 6.30
CA ARG A 25 14.09 -2.55 7.28
C ARG A 25 13.45 -2.13 8.61
N ARG A 26 12.23 -1.60 8.57
CA ARG A 26 11.59 -1.01 9.75
C ARG A 26 10.67 -1.96 10.49
N GLU A 27 10.06 -2.87 9.75
CA GLU A 27 9.00 -3.73 10.26
C GLU A 27 9.46 -5.18 10.46
N ARG A 28 10.76 -5.48 10.27
CA ARG A 28 11.27 -6.86 10.36
C ARG A 28 10.91 -7.54 11.67
N GLU A 29 11.05 -6.87 12.81
CA GLU A 29 10.70 -7.42 14.11
C GLU A 29 9.20 -7.69 14.25
N LEU A 30 8.38 -6.80 13.69
CA LEU A 30 6.93 -7.00 13.64
C LEU A 30 6.55 -8.14 12.68
N TRP A 31 7.24 -8.28 11.55
CA TRP A 31 7.04 -9.41 10.64
C TRP A 31 7.35 -10.74 11.31
N GLU A 32 8.45 -10.84 12.05
CA GLU A 32 8.82 -12.02 12.81
C GLU A 32 7.76 -12.33 13.90
N THR A 33 7.28 -11.31 14.62
CA THR A 33 6.22 -11.42 15.60
C THR A 33 4.88 -11.87 14.98
N ALA A 34 4.60 -11.43 13.76
CA ALA A 34 3.42 -11.81 12.98
C ALA A 34 3.52 -13.22 12.41
N GLY A 35 4.72 -13.83 12.38
CA GLY A 35 4.93 -15.18 11.85
C GLY A 35 5.45 -15.20 10.40
N VAL A 36 6.00 -14.10 9.90
CA VAL A 36 6.73 -14.08 8.61
C VAL A 36 8.08 -14.76 8.82
N ALA A 37 8.14 -16.04 8.50
CA ALA A 37 9.29 -16.90 8.76
C ALA A 37 9.43 -17.97 7.67
N PRO A 38 10.58 -18.66 7.56
CA PRO A 38 10.73 -19.79 6.65
C PRO A 38 9.60 -20.82 6.82
N GLY A 39 9.00 -21.24 5.71
CA GLY A 39 7.88 -22.19 5.69
C GLY A 39 6.50 -21.55 5.85
N ALA A 40 6.37 -20.25 6.15
CA ALA A 40 5.08 -19.60 6.33
C ALA A 40 4.28 -19.52 5.01
N ARG A 41 2.95 -19.56 5.15
CA ARG A 41 1.98 -19.33 4.07
C ARG A 41 1.42 -17.91 4.22
N ILE A 42 1.73 -17.05 3.26
CA ILE A 42 1.38 -15.62 3.32
C ILE A 42 0.44 -15.25 2.19
N ALA A 43 -0.61 -14.49 2.50
CA ALA A 43 -1.41 -13.77 1.51
C ALA A 43 -1.01 -12.28 1.54
N ASP A 44 -0.58 -11.74 0.40
CA ASP A 44 -0.32 -10.32 0.15
C ASP A 44 -1.48 -9.76 -0.67
N VAL A 45 -2.43 -9.14 0.00
CA VAL A 45 -3.68 -8.64 -0.60
C VAL A 45 -3.52 -7.16 -0.94
N GLY A 46 -3.89 -6.79 -2.19
CA GLY A 46 -3.55 -5.48 -2.75
C GLY A 46 -2.05 -5.37 -3.03
N CYS A 47 -1.47 -6.42 -3.62
CA CYS A 47 -0.03 -6.55 -3.80
C CYS A 47 0.59 -5.53 -4.76
N GLY A 48 -0.24 -4.84 -5.58
CA GLY A 48 0.23 -3.96 -6.64
C GLY A 48 1.24 -4.68 -7.56
N PRO A 49 2.37 -4.04 -7.92
CA PRO A 49 3.38 -4.63 -8.81
C PRO A 49 4.27 -5.68 -8.12
N GLY A 50 3.91 -6.19 -6.94
CA GLY A 50 4.53 -7.35 -6.29
C GLY A 50 5.87 -7.11 -5.60
N ALA A 51 6.27 -5.85 -5.39
CA ALA A 51 7.59 -5.56 -4.80
C ALA A 51 7.74 -6.16 -3.38
N LEU A 52 6.69 -6.11 -2.56
CA LEU A 52 6.68 -6.74 -1.24
C LEU A 52 6.54 -8.26 -1.35
N SER A 53 5.67 -8.76 -2.22
CA SER A 53 5.44 -10.20 -2.41
C SER A 53 6.72 -10.97 -2.69
N VAL A 54 7.63 -10.39 -3.51
CA VAL A 54 8.95 -10.98 -3.81
C VAL A 54 9.83 -11.03 -2.57
N ARG A 55 9.83 -9.99 -1.72
CA ARG A 55 10.58 -9.98 -0.45
C ARG A 55 10.06 -11.04 0.52
N LEU A 56 8.74 -11.15 0.63
CA LEU A 56 8.11 -12.17 1.46
C LEU A 56 8.44 -13.57 0.97
N ALA A 57 8.42 -13.80 -0.36
CA ALA A 57 8.77 -15.10 -0.97
C ALA A 57 10.23 -15.50 -0.69
N ASP A 58 11.15 -14.54 -0.71
CA ASP A 58 12.56 -14.78 -0.34
C ASP A 58 12.70 -15.19 1.13
N ILE A 59 11.96 -14.55 2.03
CA ILE A 59 11.97 -14.85 3.47
C ILE A 59 11.38 -16.23 3.77
N VAL A 60 10.20 -16.55 3.19
CA VAL A 60 9.53 -17.82 3.49
C VAL A 60 10.23 -19.02 2.85
N GLY A 61 11.00 -18.80 1.80
CA GLY A 61 11.81 -19.82 1.14
C GLY A 61 11.00 -20.92 0.47
N PRO A 62 11.66 -22.03 0.07
CA PRO A 62 11.03 -23.07 -0.74
C PRO A 62 9.99 -23.91 0.00
N ASP A 63 10.01 -23.92 1.33
CA ASP A 63 9.04 -24.66 2.15
C ASP A 63 7.79 -23.81 2.50
N GLY A 64 7.84 -22.50 2.23
CA GLY A 64 6.74 -21.56 2.36
C GLY A 64 6.07 -21.24 1.03
N ALA A 65 5.08 -20.36 1.06
CA ALA A 65 4.43 -19.88 -0.16
C ALA A 65 3.79 -18.49 0.04
N VAL A 66 3.82 -17.68 -1.03
CA VAL A 66 3.18 -16.35 -1.07
C VAL A 66 2.12 -16.33 -2.14
N TRP A 67 0.91 -15.87 -1.79
CA TRP A 67 -0.18 -15.57 -2.71
C TRP A 67 -0.35 -14.05 -2.77
N ALA A 68 -0.16 -13.50 -3.96
CA ALA A 68 -0.25 -12.08 -4.23
C ALA A 68 -1.51 -11.80 -5.06
N VAL A 69 -2.43 -11.02 -4.51
CA VAL A 69 -3.71 -10.71 -5.15
C VAL A 69 -3.88 -9.22 -5.28
N ASP A 70 -4.26 -8.77 -6.47
CA ASP A 70 -4.68 -7.39 -6.71
C ASP A 70 -5.90 -7.35 -7.63
N ARG A 71 -6.70 -6.28 -7.55
CA ARG A 71 -7.85 -6.09 -8.43
C ARG A 71 -7.46 -5.64 -9.84
N ASP A 72 -6.26 -5.05 -9.98
CA ASP A 72 -5.72 -4.58 -11.25
C ASP A 72 -4.94 -5.69 -11.96
N PRO A 73 -5.45 -6.20 -13.11
CA PRO A 73 -4.78 -7.25 -13.86
C PRO A 73 -3.41 -6.83 -14.40
N ASP A 74 -3.18 -5.55 -14.67
CA ASP A 74 -1.89 -5.05 -15.15
C ASP A 74 -0.86 -5.07 -14.01
N ALA A 75 -1.25 -4.69 -12.81
CA ALA A 75 -0.41 -4.82 -11.62
C ALA A 75 -0.05 -6.29 -11.33
N VAL A 76 -1.02 -7.21 -11.44
CA VAL A 76 -0.81 -8.65 -11.27
C VAL A 76 0.18 -9.19 -12.33
N ALA A 77 0.07 -8.76 -13.59
CA ALA A 77 1.01 -9.15 -14.64
C ALA A 77 2.45 -8.67 -14.33
N VAL A 78 2.60 -7.43 -13.83
CA VAL A 78 3.90 -6.89 -13.40
C VAL A 78 4.45 -7.68 -12.21
N ALA A 79 3.61 -8.03 -11.24
CA ALA A 79 4.00 -8.82 -10.07
C ALA A 79 4.49 -10.22 -10.46
N SER A 80 3.79 -10.91 -11.38
CA SER A 80 4.21 -12.21 -11.92
C SER A 80 5.58 -12.13 -12.61
N ALA A 81 5.74 -11.16 -13.51
CA ALA A 81 7.01 -10.95 -14.21
C ALA A 81 8.16 -10.55 -13.25
N LEU A 82 7.87 -9.85 -12.15
CA LEU A 82 8.86 -9.51 -11.13
C LEU A 82 9.31 -10.77 -10.36
N ALA A 83 8.38 -11.63 -9.97
CA ALA A 83 8.67 -12.89 -9.27
C ALA A 83 9.56 -13.81 -10.14
N GLU A 84 9.25 -13.97 -11.42
CA GLU A 84 10.06 -14.74 -12.38
C GLU A 84 11.49 -14.20 -12.47
N ARG A 85 11.65 -12.87 -12.64
CA ARG A 85 12.98 -12.23 -12.72
C ARG A 85 13.78 -12.35 -11.43
N SER A 86 13.11 -12.43 -10.29
CA SER A 86 13.72 -12.56 -8.96
C SER A 86 14.00 -14.02 -8.59
N ASN A 87 13.60 -14.98 -9.44
CA ASN A 87 13.73 -16.41 -9.21
C ASN A 87 13.09 -16.88 -7.89
N VAL A 88 11.92 -16.31 -7.55
CA VAL A 88 11.11 -16.73 -6.40
C VAL A 88 9.72 -17.18 -6.86
N VAL A 89 9.08 -18.03 -6.05
CA VAL A 89 7.72 -18.51 -6.34
C VAL A 89 6.70 -17.63 -5.64
N VAL A 90 5.88 -16.92 -6.44
CA VAL A 90 4.70 -16.17 -5.97
C VAL A 90 3.50 -16.60 -6.79
N HIS A 91 2.43 -17.02 -6.14
CA HIS A 91 1.15 -17.32 -6.78
C HIS A 91 0.37 -16.02 -6.95
N THR A 92 0.25 -15.56 -8.18
CA THR A 92 -0.45 -14.30 -8.48
C THR A 92 -1.89 -14.54 -8.93
N GLY A 93 -2.81 -13.65 -8.55
CA GLY A 93 -4.22 -13.75 -8.93
C GLY A 93 -4.93 -12.40 -8.97
N VAL A 94 -5.97 -12.30 -9.80
CA VAL A 94 -6.84 -11.11 -9.86
C VAL A 94 -8.00 -11.28 -8.89
N GLY A 95 -8.17 -10.35 -7.95
CA GLY A 95 -9.27 -10.35 -6.98
C GLY A 95 -9.33 -9.05 -6.18
N SER A 96 -10.51 -8.69 -5.70
CA SER A 96 -10.67 -7.51 -4.84
C SER A 96 -10.31 -7.85 -3.38
N ALA A 97 -9.93 -6.85 -2.60
CA ALA A 97 -9.49 -7.06 -1.22
C ALA A 97 -10.58 -7.62 -0.27
N ASP A 98 -11.85 -7.44 -0.61
CA ASP A 98 -13.01 -8.01 0.09
C ASP A 98 -13.54 -9.31 -0.56
N ALA A 99 -12.91 -9.78 -1.66
CA ALA A 99 -13.26 -11.01 -2.35
C ALA A 99 -12.06 -11.52 -3.18
N THR A 100 -11.04 -11.99 -2.49
CA THR A 100 -9.74 -12.37 -3.10
C THR A 100 -9.81 -13.68 -3.90
N GLY A 101 -10.78 -14.54 -3.62
CA GLY A 101 -10.85 -15.90 -4.17
C GLY A 101 -9.87 -16.88 -3.51
N LEU A 102 -9.14 -16.47 -2.49
CA LEU A 102 -8.24 -17.32 -1.72
C LEU A 102 -9.00 -18.22 -0.74
N ALA A 103 -8.40 -19.34 -0.38
CA ALA A 103 -9.02 -20.29 0.54
C ALA A 103 -9.00 -19.75 1.99
N GLU A 104 -10.16 -19.76 2.65
CA GLU A 104 -10.33 -19.40 4.05
C GLU A 104 -9.52 -20.30 4.99
N GLY A 105 -9.10 -19.75 6.12
CA GLY A 105 -8.41 -20.48 7.20
C GLY A 105 -7.06 -21.08 6.79
N THR A 106 -6.42 -20.53 5.76
CA THR A 106 -5.25 -21.16 5.14
C THR A 106 -3.92 -20.50 5.48
N PHE A 107 -3.92 -19.20 5.79
CA PHE A 107 -2.70 -18.41 5.87
C PHE A 107 -2.22 -18.18 7.29
N ASP A 108 -0.90 -18.29 7.48
CA ASP A 108 -0.24 -17.90 8.73
C ASP A 108 -0.27 -16.39 8.89
N VAL A 109 -0.05 -15.66 7.79
CA VAL A 109 -0.10 -14.20 7.74
C VAL A 109 -0.90 -13.73 6.53
N VAL A 110 -1.83 -12.80 6.76
CA VAL A 110 -2.57 -12.08 5.70
C VAL A 110 -2.20 -10.62 5.79
N MET A 111 -1.47 -10.12 4.79
CA MET A 111 -1.03 -8.73 4.72
C MET A 111 -1.93 -7.89 3.84
N LEU A 112 -2.16 -6.64 4.26
CA LEU A 112 -2.79 -5.60 3.46
C LEU A 112 -2.07 -4.28 3.72
N ARG A 113 -1.58 -3.63 2.66
CA ARG A 113 -0.77 -2.41 2.80
C ARG A 113 -1.23 -1.31 1.85
N HIS A 114 -1.55 -0.13 2.41
CA HIS A 114 -1.93 1.08 1.64
C HIS A 114 -3.14 0.88 0.71
N VAL A 115 -4.10 0.09 1.15
CA VAL A 115 -5.31 -0.26 0.39
C VAL A 115 -6.56 0.37 0.98
N LEU A 116 -6.68 0.37 2.33
CA LEU A 116 -7.92 0.81 3.00
C LEU A 116 -8.22 2.27 2.71
N ALA A 117 -7.21 3.14 2.68
CA ALA A 117 -7.35 4.56 2.37
C ALA A 117 -8.03 4.85 1.01
N HIS A 118 -8.06 3.87 0.10
CA HIS A 118 -8.65 3.97 -1.24
C HIS A 118 -9.98 3.20 -1.40
N ASN A 119 -10.53 2.66 -0.32
CA ASN A 119 -11.70 1.79 -0.35
C ASN A 119 -12.77 2.24 0.65
N GLY A 120 -13.08 3.55 0.66
CA GLY A 120 -14.02 4.17 1.58
C GLY A 120 -15.39 3.48 1.64
N GLY A 121 -15.85 3.24 2.86
CA GLY A 121 -17.10 2.53 3.15
C GLY A 121 -16.99 1.00 3.03
N ARG A 122 -15.84 0.44 2.64
CA ARG A 122 -15.61 -1.01 2.51
C ARG A 122 -14.51 -1.51 3.45
N GLU A 123 -13.92 -0.64 4.26
CA GLU A 123 -12.74 -0.95 5.07
C GLU A 123 -13.02 -2.13 6.01
N GLN A 124 -14.17 -2.13 6.70
CA GLN A 124 -14.53 -3.23 7.60
C GLN A 124 -14.76 -4.54 6.84
N ALA A 125 -15.51 -4.50 5.72
CA ALA A 125 -15.74 -5.71 4.91
C ALA A 125 -14.44 -6.32 4.38
N ILE A 126 -13.46 -5.48 4.03
CA ILE A 126 -12.13 -5.94 3.66
C ILE A 126 -11.47 -6.64 4.85
N VAL A 127 -11.40 -6.01 6.01
CA VAL A 127 -10.71 -6.58 7.18
C VAL A 127 -11.41 -7.85 7.67
N ASP A 128 -12.75 -7.94 7.61
CA ASP A 128 -13.51 -9.14 7.91
C ASP A 128 -13.10 -10.30 6.98
N HIS A 129 -13.01 -10.05 5.68
CA HIS A 129 -12.55 -11.04 4.70
C HIS A 129 -11.09 -11.49 4.98
N LEU A 130 -10.19 -10.55 5.31
CA LEU A 130 -8.81 -10.93 5.68
C LEU A 130 -8.76 -11.81 6.94
N ALA A 131 -9.64 -11.55 7.92
CA ALA A 131 -9.74 -12.36 9.12
C ALA A 131 -10.21 -13.81 8.82
N GLU A 132 -11.10 -13.98 7.81
CA GLU A 132 -11.51 -15.30 7.33
C GLU A 132 -10.37 -16.07 6.68
N LEU A 133 -9.49 -15.41 5.93
CA LEU A 133 -8.33 -16.04 5.29
C LEU A 133 -7.28 -16.52 6.28
N ALA A 134 -7.09 -15.81 7.41
CA ALA A 134 -6.14 -16.19 8.45
C ALA A 134 -6.54 -17.53 9.09
N ARG A 135 -5.57 -18.43 9.30
CA ARG A 135 -5.85 -19.75 9.88
C ARG A 135 -6.38 -19.62 11.32
N PRO A 136 -7.37 -20.43 11.73
CA PRO A 136 -7.80 -20.51 13.13
C PRO A 136 -6.64 -20.93 14.05
N GLY A 137 -6.68 -20.47 15.29
CA GLY A 137 -5.69 -20.85 16.28
C GLY A 137 -4.31 -20.22 16.05
N GLY A 138 -4.27 -18.97 15.61
CA GLY A 138 -3.02 -18.20 15.61
C GLY A 138 -2.62 -17.55 14.29
N GLY A 139 -3.41 -17.66 13.22
CA GLY A 139 -3.21 -16.88 12.00
C GLY A 139 -3.33 -15.37 12.27
N VAL A 140 -2.63 -14.58 11.51
CA VAL A 140 -2.45 -13.14 11.77
C VAL A 140 -2.91 -12.31 10.57
N VAL A 141 -3.61 -11.21 10.83
CA VAL A 141 -3.86 -10.13 9.87
C VAL A 141 -2.92 -8.97 10.18
N TYR A 142 -2.15 -8.55 9.19
CA TYR A 142 -1.15 -7.50 9.28
C TYR A 142 -1.57 -6.32 8.39
N LEU A 143 -2.00 -5.23 9.00
CA LEU A 143 -2.48 -4.04 8.30
C LEU A 143 -1.43 -2.93 8.34
N VAL A 144 -1.21 -2.27 7.21
CA VAL A 144 -0.41 -1.04 7.13
C VAL A 144 -1.17 -0.01 6.33
N ASP A 145 -1.37 1.16 6.92
CA ASP A 145 -1.88 2.30 6.18
C ASP A 145 -1.36 3.62 6.76
N VAL A 146 -1.77 4.73 6.20
CA VAL A 146 -1.23 6.05 6.51
C VAL A 146 -2.29 6.97 7.10
N ASP A 147 -1.85 8.07 7.70
CA ASP A 147 -2.61 9.31 7.78
C ASP A 147 -2.04 10.31 6.77
N ALA A 148 -2.56 10.29 5.55
CA ALA A 148 -2.12 11.18 4.49
C ALA A 148 -2.54 12.64 4.73
N THR A 149 -3.45 12.91 5.68
CA THR A 149 -3.83 14.28 6.05
C THR A 149 -2.67 15.03 6.73
N GLY A 150 -1.76 14.27 7.36
CA GLY A 150 -0.54 14.75 7.99
C GLY A 150 0.67 14.89 7.05
N PHE A 151 0.57 14.49 5.79
CA PHE A 151 1.69 14.55 4.85
C PHE A 151 2.10 15.99 4.56
N ARG A 152 3.43 16.22 4.49
CA ARG A 152 4.02 17.51 4.14
C ARG A 152 5.27 17.30 3.29
N LEU A 153 5.45 18.13 2.30
CA LEU A 153 6.67 18.20 1.49
C LEU A 153 7.27 19.61 1.62
N ARG A 154 8.18 19.79 2.57
CA ARG A 154 8.88 21.06 2.77
C ARG A 154 9.86 21.30 1.63
N GLY A 155 9.92 22.54 1.15
CA GLY A 155 10.81 22.96 0.06
C GLY A 155 10.27 22.67 -1.33
N ALA A 156 9.06 22.12 -1.44
CA ALA A 156 8.38 21.89 -2.71
C ALA A 156 7.84 23.20 -3.31
N PRO A 157 7.67 23.25 -4.63
CA PRO A 157 6.98 24.36 -5.28
C PRO A 157 5.49 24.37 -4.88
N ALA A 158 4.85 25.55 -4.97
CA ALA A 158 3.42 25.71 -4.67
C ALA A 158 2.50 24.77 -5.48
N ALA A 159 2.93 24.36 -6.66
CA ALA A 159 2.25 23.36 -7.48
C ALA A 159 2.01 22.02 -6.75
N TYR A 160 2.90 21.67 -5.81
CA TYR A 160 2.72 20.46 -5.00
C TYR A 160 1.52 20.58 -4.05
N ASP A 161 1.41 21.70 -3.33
CA ASP A 161 0.30 21.92 -2.39
C ASP A 161 -1.04 21.92 -3.13
N GLU A 162 -1.10 22.55 -4.30
CA GLU A 162 -2.27 22.56 -5.16
C GLU A 162 -2.66 21.15 -5.61
N MET A 163 -1.67 20.34 -6.07
CA MET A 163 -1.91 18.96 -6.49
C MET A 163 -2.40 18.11 -5.31
N ASP A 164 -1.82 18.26 -4.12
CA ASP A 164 -2.22 17.55 -2.91
C ASP A 164 -3.66 17.92 -2.50
N GLU A 165 -4.06 19.19 -2.60
CA GLU A 165 -5.44 19.62 -2.37
C GLU A 165 -6.43 18.95 -3.32
N ARG A 166 -6.10 18.86 -4.63
CA ARG A 166 -6.95 18.18 -5.62
C ARG A 166 -7.05 16.67 -5.34
N TYR A 167 -5.95 16.07 -4.94
CA TYR A 167 -5.93 14.66 -4.51
C TYR A 167 -6.84 14.41 -3.30
N ARG A 168 -6.77 15.26 -2.27
CA ARG A 168 -7.66 15.18 -1.11
C ARG A 168 -9.13 15.38 -1.49
N GLU A 169 -9.42 16.32 -2.40
CA GLU A 169 -10.77 16.53 -2.91
C GLU A 169 -11.30 15.30 -3.66
N LEU A 170 -10.48 14.66 -4.50
CA LEU A 170 -10.81 13.42 -5.19
C LEU A 170 -11.25 12.34 -4.17
N HIS A 171 -10.43 12.12 -3.15
CA HIS A 171 -10.70 11.11 -2.13
C HIS A 171 -11.94 11.45 -1.30
N ARG A 172 -12.14 12.72 -0.96
CA ARG A 172 -13.34 13.16 -0.26
C ARG A 172 -14.62 12.90 -1.07
N ARG A 173 -14.61 13.16 -2.38
CA ARG A 173 -15.73 12.85 -3.28
C ARG A 173 -16.04 11.36 -3.36
N ARG A 174 -15.01 10.54 -3.31
CA ARG A 174 -15.11 9.07 -3.35
C ARG A 174 -15.47 8.46 -1.99
N GLY A 175 -15.58 9.26 -0.93
CA GLY A 175 -15.84 8.80 0.43
C GLY A 175 -14.68 8.02 1.06
N ASN A 176 -13.47 8.18 0.55
CA ASN A 176 -12.28 7.52 1.04
C ASN A 176 -11.77 8.17 2.34
N ASP A 177 -11.24 7.36 3.25
CA ASP A 177 -10.65 7.78 4.52
C ASP A 177 -9.12 7.82 4.41
N LEU A 178 -8.56 9.00 4.11
CA LEU A 178 -7.12 9.19 4.01
C LEU A 178 -6.38 9.15 5.37
N ALA A 179 -7.11 9.06 6.48
CA ALA A 179 -6.57 8.92 7.84
C ALA A 179 -6.82 7.52 8.43
N VAL A 180 -7.25 6.55 7.62
CA VAL A 180 -7.63 5.19 8.06
C VAL A 180 -6.56 4.50 8.89
N GLY A 181 -5.26 4.83 8.68
CA GLY A 181 -4.15 4.31 9.47
C GLY A 181 -4.33 4.53 10.98
N THR A 182 -5.06 5.60 11.37
CA THR A 182 -5.29 5.95 12.79
C THR A 182 -6.33 5.10 13.50
N ARG A 183 -6.98 4.14 12.81
CA ARG A 183 -8.05 3.29 13.36
C ARG A 183 -7.94 1.82 12.93
N LEU A 184 -6.75 1.36 12.54
CA LEU A 184 -6.54 -0.02 12.11
C LEU A 184 -6.83 -1.05 13.21
N ASP A 185 -6.55 -0.71 14.46
CA ASP A 185 -6.84 -1.55 15.64
C ASP A 185 -8.35 -1.70 15.90
N GLU A 186 -9.12 -0.64 15.65
CA GLU A 186 -10.59 -0.69 15.73
C GLU A 186 -11.15 -1.66 14.68
N LEU A 187 -10.64 -1.60 13.43
CA LEU A 187 -11.07 -2.49 12.35
C LEU A 187 -10.72 -3.95 12.65
N LEU A 188 -9.51 -4.23 13.16
CA LEU A 188 -9.11 -5.58 13.59
C LEU A 188 -9.99 -6.11 14.72
N THR A 189 -10.27 -5.27 15.72
CA THR A 189 -11.11 -5.63 16.87
C THR A 189 -12.54 -5.93 16.42
N ALA A 190 -13.10 -5.13 15.51
CA ALA A 190 -14.43 -5.34 14.97
C ALA A 190 -14.53 -6.62 14.12
N ALA A 191 -13.44 -7.04 13.47
CA ALA A 191 -13.33 -8.32 12.77
C ALA A 191 -13.10 -9.53 13.70
N GLY A 192 -13.14 -9.34 15.03
CA GLY A 192 -12.98 -10.39 16.01
C GLY A 192 -11.54 -10.86 16.24
N LEU A 193 -10.56 -10.06 15.84
CA LEU A 193 -9.14 -10.36 16.04
C LEU A 193 -8.61 -9.73 17.34
N GLY A 194 -7.75 -10.45 18.05
CA GLY A 194 -7.02 -9.90 19.19
C GLY A 194 -5.85 -9.05 18.71
N VAL A 195 -5.88 -7.74 18.94
CA VAL A 195 -4.78 -6.83 18.59
C VAL A 195 -3.54 -7.14 19.42
N ILE A 196 -2.43 -7.48 18.76
CA ILE A 196 -1.16 -7.83 19.42
C ILE A 196 -0.07 -6.77 19.23
N ALA A 197 -0.23 -5.89 18.27
CA ALA A 197 0.60 -4.70 18.08
C ALA A 197 -0.18 -3.59 17.35
N TYR A 198 0.07 -2.33 17.72
CA TYR A 198 -0.37 -1.16 16.98
C TYR A 198 0.66 -0.05 17.15
N GLU A 199 1.34 0.31 16.08
CA GLU A 199 2.47 1.23 16.11
C GLU A 199 2.33 2.31 15.05
N GLY A 200 2.79 3.52 15.36
CA GLY A 200 2.88 4.64 14.43
C GLY A 200 4.32 5.07 14.20
N HIS A 201 4.69 5.29 12.94
CA HIS A 201 6.03 5.71 12.53
C HIS A 201 6.00 7.03 11.78
N ILE A 202 6.84 7.97 12.19
CA ILE A 202 7.07 9.20 11.44
C ILE A 202 8.20 8.95 10.44
N ASN A 203 7.91 9.20 9.18
CA ASN A 203 8.85 9.09 8.08
C ASN A 203 9.37 10.48 7.70
N VAL A 204 10.68 10.69 7.82
CA VAL A 204 11.35 11.90 7.34
C VAL A 204 12.41 11.48 6.33
N MET A 205 12.22 11.90 5.07
CA MET A 205 13.16 11.53 4.01
C MET A 205 13.32 12.64 2.97
N THR A 206 14.44 12.61 2.26
CA THR A 206 14.55 13.30 0.97
C THR A 206 14.01 12.37 -0.09
N PRO A 207 12.96 12.76 -0.86
CA PRO A 207 12.51 11.94 -1.98
C PRO A 207 13.65 11.70 -2.96
N PRO A 208 13.79 10.49 -3.52
CA PRO A 208 14.74 10.25 -4.61
C PRO A 208 14.44 11.13 -5.82
N PRO A 209 15.47 11.45 -6.64
CA PRO A 209 15.27 12.18 -7.89
C PRO A 209 14.22 11.52 -8.78
N GLY A 210 13.32 12.32 -9.33
CA GLY A 210 12.24 11.84 -10.20
C GLY A 210 11.10 11.13 -9.50
N MET A 211 11.16 10.91 -8.18
CA MET A 211 10.05 10.32 -7.45
C MET A 211 8.87 11.30 -7.40
N ARG A 212 7.72 10.79 -7.79
CA ARG A 212 6.43 11.47 -7.71
C ARG A 212 5.59 10.82 -6.61
N GLY A 213 4.77 11.62 -5.94
CA GLY A 213 3.88 11.14 -4.88
C GLY A 213 2.57 10.54 -5.42
N PRO A 214 1.72 9.98 -4.52
CA PRO A 214 0.45 9.37 -4.91
C PRO A 214 -0.52 10.36 -5.58
N ALA A 215 -0.44 11.64 -5.26
CA ALA A 215 -1.23 12.68 -5.92
C ALA A 215 -0.91 12.81 -7.42
N TRP A 216 0.35 12.63 -7.82
CA TRP A 216 0.74 12.57 -9.23
C TRP A 216 0.26 11.29 -9.91
N ALA A 217 0.36 10.16 -9.23
CA ALA A 217 -0.12 8.88 -9.76
C ALA A 217 -1.66 8.89 -9.98
N ALA A 218 -2.39 9.77 -9.28
CA ALA A 218 -3.83 9.97 -9.44
C ALA A 218 -4.23 10.98 -10.54
N ARG A 219 -3.28 11.55 -11.32
CA ARG A 219 -3.53 12.61 -12.30
C ARG A 219 -4.62 12.28 -13.34
N ASP A 220 -4.65 11.04 -13.81
CA ASP A 220 -5.65 10.61 -14.81
C ASP A 220 -7.05 10.54 -14.19
N ALA A 221 -7.16 10.09 -12.93
CA ALA A 221 -8.41 10.12 -12.18
C ALA A 221 -8.86 11.56 -11.88
N LEU A 222 -7.94 12.45 -11.52
CA LEU A 222 -8.23 13.88 -11.31
C LEU A 222 -8.75 14.54 -12.59
N LEU A 223 -8.15 14.22 -13.73
CA LEU A 223 -8.58 14.72 -15.04
C LEU A 223 -9.96 14.18 -15.42
N SER A 224 -10.18 12.88 -15.29
CA SER A 224 -11.45 12.23 -15.67
C SER A 224 -12.62 12.70 -14.82
N GLU A 225 -12.39 13.07 -13.55
CA GLU A 225 -13.41 13.64 -12.66
C GLU A 225 -13.55 15.17 -12.77
N GLY A 226 -12.81 15.81 -13.69
CA GLY A 226 -12.89 17.25 -13.92
C GLY A 226 -12.39 18.10 -12.75
N LEU A 227 -11.53 17.55 -11.91
CA LEU A 227 -10.90 18.26 -10.79
C LEU A 227 -9.72 19.11 -11.23
N VAL A 228 -9.13 18.77 -12.38
CA VAL A 228 -7.99 19.45 -12.99
C VAL A 228 -8.14 19.45 -14.51
N THR A 229 -7.33 20.28 -15.16
CA THR A 229 -7.20 20.36 -16.62
C THR A 229 -5.88 19.73 -17.07
N ALA A 230 -5.73 19.48 -18.39
CA ALA A 230 -4.44 19.04 -18.95
C ALA A 230 -3.33 20.08 -18.75
N ASP A 231 -3.68 21.38 -18.76
CA ASP A 231 -2.73 22.47 -18.51
C ASP A 231 -2.23 22.47 -17.06
N ASP A 232 -3.08 22.10 -16.08
CA ASP A 232 -2.67 21.95 -14.70
C ASP A 232 -1.66 20.80 -14.55
N ILE A 233 -1.90 19.66 -15.20
CA ILE A 233 -1.00 18.51 -15.18
C ILE A 233 0.35 18.89 -15.80
N THR A 234 0.36 19.59 -16.93
CA THR A 234 1.60 20.05 -17.58
C THR A 234 2.38 21.00 -16.68
N ARG A 235 1.71 21.97 -16.07
CA ARG A 235 2.32 22.92 -15.12
C ARG A 235 2.92 22.22 -13.90
N TRP A 236 2.27 21.21 -13.39
CA TRP A 236 2.80 20.41 -12.27
C TRP A 236 4.00 19.57 -12.69
N ASP A 237 3.97 18.98 -13.90
CA ASP A 237 5.08 18.21 -14.45
C ASP A 237 6.35 19.05 -14.61
N ASP A 238 6.20 20.26 -15.17
CA ASP A 238 7.28 21.23 -15.31
C ASP A 238 7.87 21.61 -13.95
N ALA A 239 7.00 21.93 -12.96
CA ALA A 239 7.43 22.30 -11.61
C ALA A 239 8.20 21.18 -10.90
N PHE A 240 7.82 19.91 -11.10
CA PHE A 240 8.55 18.77 -10.55
C PHE A 240 9.88 18.53 -11.28
N THR A 241 9.92 18.76 -12.57
CA THR A 241 11.14 18.61 -13.38
C THR A 241 12.19 19.64 -12.96
N ASP A 242 11.78 20.89 -12.70
CA ASP A 242 12.66 21.95 -12.21
C ASP A 242 13.25 21.63 -10.83
N VAL A 243 12.44 21.12 -9.91
CA VAL A 243 12.91 20.70 -8.57
C VAL A 243 13.80 19.46 -8.65
N GLY A 244 13.59 18.58 -9.63
CA GLY A 244 14.35 17.33 -9.77
C GLY A 244 15.87 17.53 -9.95
N GLN A 245 16.33 18.76 -10.23
CA GLN A 245 17.75 19.10 -10.38
C GLN A 245 18.43 19.52 -9.06
N ASP A 246 17.69 20.03 -8.06
CA ASP A 246 18.20 20.36 -6.73
C ASP A 246 17.24 19.94 -5.61
N LEU A 247 17.52 18.81 -5.01
CA LEU A 247 16.76 18.26 -3.89
C LEU A 247 17.25 18.73 -2.51
N THR A 248 18.22 19.66 -2.47
CA THR A 248 18.94 20.04 -1.23
C THR A 248 18.03 20.55 -0.10
N GLY A 249 16.91 21.18 -0.42
CA GLY A 249 15.92 21.66 0.54
C GLY A 249 14.72 20.78 0.77
N LEU A 250 14.54 19.74 -0.07
CA LEU A 250 13.33 18.96 -0.09
C LEU A 250 13.30 17.92 1.05
N ARG A 251 12.21 17.92 1.82
CA ARG A 251 11.98 16.93 2.90
C ARG A 251 10.52 16.53 2.94
N PHE A 252 10.31 15.24 2.80
CA PHE A 252 8.99 14.63 3.00
C PHE A 252 8.82 14.25 4.47
N PHE A 253 7.65 14.55 5.01
CA PHE A 253 7.17 14.12 6.32
C PHE A 253 5.87 13.35 6.11
N GLY A 254 5.80 12.15 6.63
CA GLY A 254 4.60 11.31 6.55
C GLY A 254 4.49 10.38 7.75
N ASN A 255 3.29 9.88 7.97
CA ASN A 255 2.97 8.94 9.04
C ASN A 255 2.58 7.60 8.41
N THR A 256 3.05 6.51 9.00
CA THR A 256 2.62 5.15 8.66
C THR A 256 2.21 4.45 9.95
N TYR A 257 1.10 3.74 9.92
CA TYR A 257 0.59 2.96 11.03
C TYR A 257 0.59 1.48 10.66
N VAL A 258 0.97 0.65 11.62
CA VAL A 258 0.98 -0.81 11.50
C VAL A 258 0.14 -1.39 12.62
N ALA A 259 -0.83 -2.20 12.29
CA ALA A 259 -1.62 -2.93 13.28
C ALA A 259 -1.61 -4.43 12.96
N VAL A 260 -1.47 -5.25 13.99
CA VAL A 260 -1.36 -6.71 13.89
C VAL A 260 -2.43 -7.34 14.74
N GLY A 261 -3.33 -8.10 14.12
CA GLY A 261 -4.42 -8.82 14.78
C GLY A 261 -4.27 -10.32 14.65
N ARG A 262 -4.49 -11.06 15.73
CA ARG A 262 -4.40 -12.53 15.76
C ARG A 262 -5.77 -13.17 15.85
N ARG A 263 -6.02 -14.17 15.02
CA ARG A 263 -7.22 -15.01 15.07
C ARG A 263 -7.09 -16.07 16.16
N ALA A 264 -8.10 -16.15 17.04
CA ALA A 264 -8.18 -17.15 18.09
C ALA A 264 -8.28 -18.60 17.56
#